data_adade775af73d6c89fe694b8d30b2346
#
_entry.id   adade775af73d6c89fe694b8d30b2346
#
_cell.length_a   1.000
_cell.length_b   1.000
_cell.length_c   1.000
_cell.angle_alpha   90.00
_cell.angle_beta   90.00
_cell.angle_gamma   90.00
#
_symmetry.space_group_name_H-M   'P 1'
#
loop_
_entity.id
_entity.type
_entity.pdbx_description
1 polymer ?
#
loop_
_entity_poly.entity_id
_entity_poly.type
_entity_poly.pdbx_seq_one_letter_code
_entity_poly.pdbx_strand_id
1 'polypeptide(L)'
;MKLILAAATAAMLSTVAFSAHAETSSKKIALSNNYAGNSWRQAMLTSWDKVTKEAVKAGIVAAADPFTTAENQATEQAAQIQNMILQGYDAIVINAASPTALNGAVKEACNAGITVVSFDGIVTEPCAWRIAVNFKEMGRSQVEYLSKKMPKGGNLLEIRGLAGVFVDDEISAGIHEGVKQFPQFKIVGSVHGDWAQDVAQRAVAGLLPSLPEIAAVVTQGGDGYGAAQAFEAAKRPMPTIVMGNREDELQWWKKQKDANGYETMSVSIAPGVSTLAFWVAQQILDGQQVKKDLTVPFLRIDQANLEENLKTTQKGGVANVEYSLDDAKKVIASAQ
;
A
#
# COMPACT_ATOMS: atom_id res chain seq x y z
N MET A 1 -46.89 30.48 65.02
CA MET A 1 -46.54 29.40 64.07
C MET A 1 -46.05 30.06 62.79
N LYS A 2 -44.73 30.14 62.58
CA LYS A 2 -44.15 30.72 61.37
C LYS A 2 -43.53 29.58 60.57
N LEU A 3 -44.05 29.30 59.37
CA LEU A 3 -43.45 28.39 58.42
C LEU A 3 -42.26 29.10 57.72
N ILE A 4 -41.09 28.46 57.76
CA ILE A 4 -39.92 28.86 56.99
C ILE A 4 -39.86 27.95 55.77
N LEU A 5 -40.00 28.56 54.57
CA LEU A 5 -39.83 27.88 53.28
C LEU A 5 -38.35 27.93 52.90
N ALA A 6 -37.68 26.77 52.83
CA ALA A 6 -36.33 26.67 52.34
C ALA A 6 -36.37 26.41 50.83
N ALA A 7 -35.87 27.36 50.04
CA ALA A 7 -35.65 27.20 48.61
C ALA A 7 -34.31 26.53 48.33
N ALA A 8 -34.31 25.31 47.76
CA ALA A 8 -33.12 24.62 47.31
C ALA A 8 -32.81 25.05 45.87
N THR A 9 -31.72 25.77 45.69
CA THR A 9 -31.18 26.15 44.42
C THR A 9 -30.31 25.00 43.87
N ALA A 10 -30.78 24.26 42.89
CA ALA A 10 -29.98 23.25 42.18
C ALA A 10 -29.07 23.95 41.14
N ALA A 11 -27.78 23.98 41.39
CA ALA A 11 -26.80 24.42 40.41
C ALA A 11 -26.56 23.30 39.41
N MET A 12 -27.02 23.47 38.16
CA MET A 12 -26.64 22.61 37.03
C MET A 12 -25.19 22.93 36.62
N LEU A 13 -24.27 22.03 36.92
CA LEU A 13 -22.94 22.02 36.29
C LEU A 13 -23.10 21.54 34.86
N SER A 14 -23.03 22.48 33.92
CA SER A 14 -22.90 22.18 32.49
C SER A 14 -21.47 21.73 32.27
N THR A 15 -21.21 20.44 32.14
CA THR A 15 -19.95 19.93 31.63
C THR A 15 -19.84 20.26 30.14
N VAL A 16 -19.07 21.29 29.83
CA VAL A 16 -18.64 21.57 28.47
C VAL A 16 -17.69 20.43 28.07
N ALA A 17 -18.15 19.53 27.23
CA ALA A 17 -17.28 18.57 26.58
C ALA A 17 -16.35 19.34 25.63
N PHE A 18 -15.14 19.62 26.11
CA PHE A 18 -14.05 20.07 25.23
C PHE A 18 -13.76 18.94 24.24
N SER A 19 -14.00 19.19 22.96
CA SER A 19 -13.57 18.30 21.89
C SER A 19 -12.06 18.13 21.98
N ALA A 20 -11.62 16.89 22.21
CA ALA A 20 -10.21 16.54 22.45
C ALA A 20 -9.36 16.57 21.16
N HIS A 21 -9.42 17.65 20.37
CA HIS A 21 -8.54 17.86 19.22
C HIS A 21 -7.29 18.69 19.53
N ALA A 22 -7.11 19.12 20.79
CA ALA A 22 -6.05 20.05 21.16
C ALA A 22 -4.67 19.42 21.38
N GLU A 23 -4.57 18.08 21.56
CA GLU A 23 -3.29 17.46 21.97
C GLU A 23 -2.30 17.28 20.81
N THR A 24 -2.76 17.18 19.54
CA THR A 24 -1.86 16.96 18.39
C THR A 24 -1.57 18.21 17.57
N SER A 25 -2.20 19.35 17.85
CA SER A 25 -2.03 20.60 17.09
C SER A 25 -0.59 21.15 17.07
N SER A 26 0.24 20.80 18.06
CA SER A 26 1.66 21.14 18.11
C SER A 26 2.59 20.06 17.58
N LYS A 27 2.05 18.89 17.21
CA LYS A 27 2.81 17.72 16.81
C LYS A 27 3.30 17.77 15.38
N LYS A 28 4.52 17.26 15.15
CA LYS A 28 5.15 17.15 13.83
C LYS A 28 5.28 15.68 13.43
N ILE A 29 4.83 15.33 12.23
CA ILE A 29 4.88 13.97 11.70
C ILE A 29 5.75 13.96 10.44
N ALA A 30 6.77 13.09 10.36
CA ALA A 30 7.59 12.91 9.18
C ALA A 30 7.17 11.65 8.40
N LEU A 31 7.31 11.67 7.09
CA LEU A 31 7.31 10.48 6.24
C LEU A 31 8.75 10.17 5.80
N SER A 32 9.26 8.99 6.13
CA SER A 32 10.49 8.44 5.57
C SER A 32 10.13 7.44 4.47
N ASN A 33 10.37 7.80 3.22
CA ASN A 33 10.09 7.00 2.05
C ASN A 33 11.41 6.56 1.39
N ASN A 34 11.51 5.27 1.03
CA ASN A 34 12.73 4.67 0.50
C ASN A 34 12.92 4.81 -1.01
N TYR A 35 11.93 5.36 -1.74
CA TYR A 35 11.97 5.39 -3.19
C TYR A 35 10.83 6.23 -3.79
N ALA A 36 11.06 6.88 -4.92
CA ALA A 36 10.03 7.68 -5.59
C ALA A 36 10.03 7.50 -7.14
N GLY A 37 10.70 6.48 -7.66
CA GLY A 37 10.95 6.32 -9.10
C GLY A 37 9.80 5.72 -9.92
N ASN A 38 8.70 5.28 -9.32
CA ASN A 38 7.56 4.73 -10.06
C ASN A 38 6.25 5.47 -9.79
N SER A 39 5.24 5.25 -10.64
CA SER A 39 3.94 5.92 -10.56
C SER A 39 3.19 5.65 -9.25
N TRP A 40 3.33 4.45 -8.67
CA TRP A 40 2.72 4.12 -7.37
C TRP A 40 3.29 5.00 -6.25
N ARG A 41 4.63 5.15 -6.20
CA ARG A 41 5.31 6.00 -5.20
C ARG A 41 4.98 7.48 -5.38
N GLN A 42 4.86 7.94 -6.63
CA GLN A 42 4.42 9.32 -6.91
C GLN A 42 2.97 9.56 -6.45
N ALA A 43 2.07 8.60 -6.71
CA ALA A 43 0.68 8.68 -6.25
C ALA A 43 0.60 8.64 -4.71
N MET A 44 1.43 7.83 -4.06
CA MET A 44 1.55 7.73 -2.60
C MET A 44 1.98 9.08 -1.99
N LEU A 45 3.01 9.71 -2.55
CA LEU A 45 3.49 11.02 -2.10
C LEU A 45 2.45 12.12 -2.37
N THR A 46 1.74 12.06 -3.50
CA THR A 46 0.66 13.00 -3.83
C THR A 46 -0.49 12.89 -2.83
N SER A 47 -0.91 11.66 -2.48
CA SER A 47 -1.94 11.41 -1.47
C SER A 47 -1.52 11.89 -0.08
N TRP A 48 -0.27 11.60 0.31
CA TRP A 48 0.32 12.13 1.55
C TRP A 48 0.22 13.64 1.59
N ASP A 49 0.76 14.30 0.58
CA ASP A 49 0.84 15.77 0.50
C ASP A 49 -0.55 16.43 0.57
N LYS A 50 -1.53 15.88 -0.16
CA LYS A 50 -2.91 16.37 -0.15
C LYS A 50 -3.53 16.28 1.24
N VAL A 51 -3.53 15.10 1.85
CA VAL A 51 -4.21 14.85 3.12
C VAL A 51 -3.51 15.58 4.26
N THR A 52 -2.19 15.60 4.27
CA THR A 52 -1.44 16.25 5.35
C THR A 52 -1.51 17.76 5.29
N LYS A 53 -1.51 18.37 4.10
CA LYS A 53 -1.74 19.83 3.95
C LYS A 53 -3.11 20.23 4.48
N GLU A 54 -4.14 19.42 4.24
CA GLU A 54 -5.47 19.67 4.81
C GLU A 54 -5.46 19.54 6.34
N ALA A 55 -4.78 18.54 6.89
CA ALA A 55 -4.65 18.34 8.33
C ALA A 55 -3.90 19.50 9.02
N VAL A 56 -2.80 19.97 8.42
CA VAL A 56 -2.05 21.13 8.92
C VAL A 56 -2.90 22.40 8.86
N LYS A 57 -3.57 22.63 7.72
CA LYS A 57 -4.48 23.79 7.57
C LYS A 57 -5.63 23.77 8.57
N ALA A 58 -6.13 22.59 8.90
CA ALA A 58 -7.19 22.42 9.91
C ALA A 58 -6.67 22.50 11.36
N GLY A 59 -5.36 22.67 11.58
CA GLY A 59 -4.75 22.73 12.90
C GLY A 59 -4.75 21.40 13.65
N ILE A 60 -4.87 20.28 12.95
CA ILE A 60 -4.85 18.93 13.56
C ILE A 60 -3.42 18.55 13.96
N VAL A 61 -2.43 18.91 13.13
CA VAL A 61 -0.99 18.76 13.39
C VAL A 61 -0.26 20.05 13.00
N ALA A 62 0.94 20.29 13.57
CA ALA A 62 1.74 21.46 13.25
C ALA A 62 2.46 21.35 11.90
N ALA A 63 2.94 20.15 11.55
CA ALA A 63 3.66 19.88 10.31
C ALA A 63 3.56 18.41 9.94
N ALA A 64 3.68 18.11 8.62
CA ALA A 64 3.77 16.76 8.10
C ALA A 64 4.65 16.75 6.84
N ASP A 65 5.93 16.38 7.00
CA ASP A 65 6.96 16.58 5.97
C ASP A 65 7.40 15.24 5.37
N PRO A 66 7.39 15.08 4.03
CA PRO A 66 7.89 13.89 3.36
C PRO A 66 9.39 14.01 3.05
N PHE A 67 10.12 12.93 3.30
CA PHE A 67 11.53 12.76 2.94
C PHE A 67 11.68 11.47 2.14
N THR A 68 12.48 11.50 1.08
CA THR A 68 12.71 10.35 0.21
C THR A 68 14.20 10.11 0.04
N THR A 69 14.63 8.85 0.15
CA THR A 69 15.99 8.40 -0.14
C THR A 69 16.08 7.84 -1.56
N ALA A 70 17.29 7.53 -2.01
CA ALA A 70 17.49 6.76 -3.21
C ALA A 70 16.99 5.31 -3.02
N GLU A 71 16.71 4.63 -4.13
CA GLU A 71 16.16 3.28 -4.15
C GLU A 71 16.99 2.28 -3.34
N ASN A 72 16.32 1.52 -2.45
CA ASN A 72 16.90 0.47 -1.61
C ASN A 72 18.12 0.89 -0.75
N GLN A 73 18.23 2.18 -0.45
CA GLN A 73 19.33 2.72 0.38
C GLN A 73 18.98 2.68 1.87
N ALA A 74 18.98 1.48 2.48
CA ALA A 74 18.64 1.33 3.90
C ALA A 74 19.54 2.13 4.83
N THR A 75 20.85 2.26 4.52
CA THR A 75 21.79 3.07 5.31
C THR A 75 21.44 4.56 5.24
N GLU A 76 21.10 5.06 4.07
CA GLU A 76 20.67 6.46 3.90
C GLU A 76 19.34 6.70 4.65
N GLN A 77 18.40 5.75 4.56
CA GLN A 77 17.14 5.86 5.27
C GLN A 77 17.32 5.81 6.79
N ALA A 78 18.23 4.99 7.32
CA ALA A 78 18.58 5.00 8.74
C ALA A 78 19.13 6.37 9.19
N ALA A 79 20.04 6.97 8.42
CA ALA A 79 20.56 8.30 8.69
C ALA A 79 19.45 9.38 8.60
N GLN A 80 18.52 9.24 7.66
CA GLN A 80 17.36 10.11 7.54
C GLN A 80 16.47 10.04 8.80
N ILE A 81 16.20 8.83 9.34
CA ILE A 81 15.45 8.64 10.58
C ILE A 81 16.17 9.33 11.75
N GLN A 82 17.50 9.17 11.88
CA GLN A 82 18.29 9.85 12.91
C GLN A 82 18.19 11.37 12.81
N ASN A 83 18.22 11.92 11.58
CA ASN A 83 18.00 13.34 11.38
C ASN A 83 16.60 13.82 11.80
N MET A 84 15.55 13.01 11.58
CA MET A 84 14.20 13.31 12.05
C MET A 84 14.12 13.35 13.59
N ILE A 85 14.84 12.45 14.28
CA ILE A 85 14.96 12.48 15.74
C ILE A 85 15.56 13.82 16.19
N LEU A 86 16.67 14.23 15.58
CA LEU A 86 17.34 15.50 15.92
C LEU A 86 16.49 16.75 15.61
N GLN A 87 15.64 16.69 14.58
CA GLN A 87 14.71 17.76 14.19
C GLN A 87 13.47 17.81 15.10
N GLY A 88 13.32 16.87 16.04
CA GLY A 88 12.24 16.83 17.01
C GLY A 88 10.87 16.57 16.37
N TYR A 89 10.77 15.59 15.47
CA TYR A 89 9.49 15.04 15.06
C TYR A 89 8.88 14.20 16.17
N ASP A 90 7.56 14.27 16.33
CA ASP A 90 6.82 13.49 17.34
C ASP A 90 6.43 12.11 16.82
N ALA A 91 6.28 11.96 15.50
CA ALA A 91 6.08 10.67 14.86
C ALA A 91 6.86 10.58 13.55
N ILE A 92 7.25 9.34 13.21
CA ILE A 92 7.87 8.98 11.92
C ILE A 92 7.05 7.85 11.29
N VAL A 93 6.47 8.15 10.13
CA VAL A 93 5.80 7.18 9.27
C VAL A 93 6.83 6.65 8.27
N ILE A 94 6.96 5.32 8.12
CA ILE A 94 8.06 4.71 7.36
C ILE A 94 7.52 3.78 6.29
N ASN A 95 7.94 3.98 5.04
CA ASN A 95 7.93 2.94 4.02
C ASN A 95 9.37 2.41 3.90
N ALA A 96 9.63 1.24 4.48
CA ALA A 96 10.98 0.78 4.77
C ALA A 96 11.69 0.16 3.55
N ALA A 97 12.96 0.53 3.34
CA ALA A 97 13.84 -0.12 2.37
C ALA A 97 14.19 -1.58 2.78
N SER A 98 14.18 -1.86 4.08
CA SER A 98 14.48 -3.19 4.63
C SER A 98 13.74 -3.40 5.94
N PRO A 99 13.15 -4.58 6.15
CA PRO A 99 12.42 -4.88 7.39
C PRO A 99 13.32 -4.92 8.63
N THR A 100 14.61 -5.23 8.49
CA THR A 100 15.53 -5.45 9.60
C THR A 100 16.66 -4.42 9.68
N ALA A 101 17.16 -3.94 8.52
CA ALA A 101 18.31 -3.03 8.51
C ALA A 101 18.01 -1.67 9.18
N LEU A 102 16.74 -1.28 9.29
CA LEU A 102 16.31 -0.04 9.94
C LEU A 102 16.05 -0.18 11.44
N ASN A 103 16.04 -1.41 11.99
CA ASN A 103 15.62 -1.65 13.37
C ASN A 103 16.44 -0.85 14.41
N GLY A 104 17.75 -0.66 14.16
CA GLY A 104 18.58 0.18 15.03
C GLY A 104 18.08 1.62 15.12
N ALA A 105 17.89 2.29 13.98
CA ALA A 105 17.40 3.67 13.91
C ALA A 105 15.96 3.80 14.44
N VAL A 106 15.11 2.81 14.15
CA VAL A 106 13.73 2.76 14.66
C VAL A 106 13.71 2.64 16.19
N LYS A 107 14.57 1.78 16.76
CA LYS A 107 14.72 1.65 18.21
C LYS A 107 15.21 2.95 18.87
N GLU A 108 16.14 3.65 18.23
CA GLU A 108 16.60 4.96 18.69
C GLU A 108 15.45 5.98 18.71
N ALA A 109 14.64 6.03 17.64
CA ALA A 109 13.45 6.89 17.59
C ALA A 109 12.44 6.56 18.72
N CYS A 110 12.13 5.29 18.92
CA CYS A 110 11.25 4.86 20.01
C CYS A 110 11.81 5.23 21.39
N ASN A 111 13.12 5.05 21.62
CA ASN A 111 13.77 5.41 22.88
C ASN A 111 13.74 6.92 23.14
N ALA A 112 13.71 7.72 22.08
CA ALA A 112 13.51 9.17 22.16
C ALA A 112 12.04 9.58 22.38
N GLY A 113 11.12 8.63 22.52
CA GLY A 113 9.69 8.87 22.72
C GLY A 113 8.91 9.17 21.44
N ILE A 114 9.51 8.91 20.27
CA ILE A 114 8.89 9.17 18.98
C ILE A 114 8.00 7.98 18.58
N THR A 115 6.78 8.26 18.16
CA THR A 115 5.88 7.26 17.59
C THR A 115 6.36 6.82 16.20
N VAL A 116 6.56 5.51 16.00
CA VAL A 116 6.98 4.98 14.69
C VAL A 116 5.88 4.09 14.12
N VAL A 117 5.42 4.41 12.90
CA VAL A 117 4.41 3.64 12.17
C VAL A 117 4.98 3.25 10.79
N SER A 118 5.14 1.97 10.52
CA SER A 118 5.56 1.49 9.20
C SER A 118 4.37 0.97 8.39
N PHE A 119 4.45 1.12 7.06
CA PHE A 119 3.41 0.67 6.12
C PHE A 119 4.04 0.18 4.83
N ASP A 120 3.37 -0.67 4.05
CA ASP A 120 3.85 -1.27 2.82
C ASP A 120 5.16 -2.05 3.08
N GLY A 121 6.31 -1.44 2.95
CA GLY A 121 7.57 -1.96 3.50
C GLY A 121 7.60 -1.76 5.02
N ILE A 122 7.32 -2.82 5.78
CA ILE A 122 7.25 -2.77 7.24
C ILE A 122 8.61 -3.06 7.91
N VAL A 123 8.79 -2.55 9.13
CA VAL A 123 9.96 -2.87 9.98
C VAL A 123 9.59 -3.95 11.00
N THR A 124 10.61 -4.71 11.46
CA THR A 124 10.42 -5.79 12.47
C THR A 124 10.68 -5.34 13.90
N GLU A 125 11.13 -4.09 14.13
CA GLU A 125 11.36 -3.58 15.49
C GLU A 125 10.04 -3.56 16.28
N PRO A 126 9.98 -4.24 17.46
CA PRO A 126 8.73 -4.41 18.21
C PRO A 126 8.09 -3.11 18.70
N CYS A 127 8.87 -2.04 18.89
CA CYS A 127 8.33 -0.76 19.33
C CYS A 127 7.47 -0.06 18.27
N ALA A 128 7.70 -0.33 16.98
CA ALA A 128 6.94 0.27 15.88
C ALA A 128 5.55 -0.33 15.73
N TRP A 129 4.60 0.48 15.25
CA TRP A 129 3.33 0.01 14.71
C TRP A 129 3.50 -0.36 13.23
N ARG A 130 2.72 -1.33 12.78
CA ARG A 130 2.80 -1.85 11.42
C ARG A 130 1.42 -1.85 10.77
N ILE A 131 1.32 -1.26 9.61
CA ILE A 131 0.15 -1.37 8.74
C ILE A 131 0.54 -2.31 7.62
N ALA A 132 0.19 -3.58 7.79
CA ALA A 132 0.58 -4.66 6.90
C ALA A 132 -0.50 -4.96 5.85
N VAL A 133 -0.06 -5.40 4.69
CA VAL A 133 -0.89 -6.05 3.67
C VAL A 133 -0.48 -7.52 3.63
N ASN A 134 -1.43 -8.41 3.46
CA ASN A 134 -1.12 -9.82 3.30
C ASN A 134 -0.63 -10.10 1.87
N PHE A 135 0.65 -9.85 1.62
CA PHE A 135 1.26 -10.01 0.30
C PHE A 135 1.23 -11.46 -0.20
N LYS A 136 1.39 -12.44 0.69
CA LYS A 136 1.23 -13.86 0.32
C LYS A 136 -0.18 -14.16 -0.17
N GLU A 137 -1.19 -13.64 0.52
CA GLU A 137 -2.58 -13.77 0.08
C GLU A 137 -2.82 -13.08 -1.26
N MET A 138 -2.20 -11.90 -1.48
CA MET A 138 -2.27 -11.21 -2.77
C MET A 138 -1.71 -12.07 -3.90
N GLY A 139 -0.56 -12.72 -3.70
CA GLY A 139 0.02 -13.65 -4.68
C GLY A 139 -0.84 -14.90 -4.87
N ARG A 140 -1.26 -15.56 -3.78
CA ARG A 140 -2.09 -16.77 -3.81
C ARG A 140 -3.44 -16.55 -4.51
N SER A 141 -4.07 -15.41 -4.26
CA SER A 141 -5.38 -15.06 -4.84
C SER A 141 -5.37 -14.96 -6.36
N GLN A 142 -4.22 -14.66 -6.98
CA GLN A 142 -4.06 -14.65 -8.44
C GLN A 142 -4.23 -16.06 -9.01
N VAL A 143 -3.53 -17.04 -8.43
CA VAL A 143 -3.62 -18.44 -8.88
C VAL A 143 -4.99 -19.03 -8.59
N GLU A 144 -5.60 -18.64 -7.45
CA GLU A 144 -6.99 -19.03 -7.15
C GLU A 144 -7.98 -18.45 -8.18
N TYR A 145 -7.83 -17.19 -8.58
CA TYR A 145 -8.63 -16.61 -9.66
C TYR A 145 -8.45 -17.39 -10.97
N LEU A 146 -7.19 -17.66 -11.34
CA LEU A 146 -6.88 -18.40 -12.56
C LEU A 146 -7.46 -19.83 -12.52
N SER A 147 -7.48 -20.50 -11.35
CA SER A 147 -8.02 -21.85 -11.22
C SER A 147 -9.53 -21.91 -11.49
N LYS A 148 -10.27 -20.88 -11.12
CA LYS A 148 -11.69 -20.72 -11.42
C LYS A 148 -11.94 -20.42 -12.90
N LYS A 149 -11.10 -19.55 -13.49
CA LYS A 149 -11.21 -19.13 -14.88
C LYS A 149 -10.72 -20.21 -15.86
N MET A 150 -9.67 -20.92 -15.50
CA MET A 150 -9.00 -21.94 -16.33
C MET A 150 -8.85 -23.25 -15.55
N PRO A 151 -9.94 -24.01 -15.36
CA PRO A 151 -9.90 -25.23 -14.51
C PRO A 151 -8.97 -26.33 -15.04
N LYS A 152 -8.62 -26.28 -16.34
CA LYS A 152 -7.64 -27.20 -16.93
C LYS A 152 -6.19 -26.80 -16.65
N GLY A 153 -5.97 -25.62 -16.10
CA GLY A 153 -4.64 -25.09 -15.83
C GLY A 153 -3.88 -24.63 -17.07
N GLY A 154 -2.56 -24.57 -16.95
CA GLY A 154 -1.67 -24.18 -18.04
C GLY A 154 -0.33 -23.63 -17.54
N ASN A 155 0.51 -23.23 -18.48
CA ASN A 155 1.81 -22.63 -18.18
C ASN A 155 1.65 -21.18 -17.73
N LEU A 156 2.31 -20.81 -16.65
CA LEU A 156 2.38 -19.47 -16.09
C LEU A 156 3.74 -18.84 -16.38
N LEU A 157 3.73 -17.56 -16.72
CA LEU A 157 4.89 -16.69 -16.62
C LEU A 157 4.73 -15.83 -15.37
N GLU A 158 5.74 -15.79 -14.53
CA GLU A 158 5.79 -14.92 -13.35
C GLU A 158 6.58 -13.65 -13.66
N ILE A 159 6.03 -12.48 -13.34
CA ILE A 159 6.75 -11.21 -13.35
C ILE A 159 6.88 -10.73 -11.91
N ARG A 160 8.11 -10.71 -11.44
CA ARG A 160 8.48 -10.29 -10.08
C ARG A 160 8.77 -8.79 -10.03
N GLY A 161 8.73 -8.24 -8.81
CA GLY A 161 9.14 -6.88 -8.52
C GLY A 161 10.66 -6.73 -8.46
N LEU A 162 11.11 -5.77 -7.65
CA LEU A 162 12.52 -5.47 -7.48
C LEU A 162 13.20 -6.53 -6.61
N ALA A 163 14.25 -7.14 -7.12
CA ALA A 163 14.97 -8.21 -6.45
C ALA A 163 15.51 -7.80 -5.07
N GLY A 164 15.33 -8.67 -4.08
CA GLY A 164 15.81 -8.46 -2.71
C GLY A 164 14.90 -7.57 -1.84
N VAL A 165 13.73 -7.18 -2.35
CA VAL A 165 12.71 -6.45 -1.59
C VAL A 165 11.73 -7.43 -0.96
N PHE A 166 11.46 -7.26 0.33
CA PHE A 166 10.54 -8.11 1.10
C PHE A 166 9.16 -8.31 0.42
N VAL A 167 8.59 -7.24 -0.14
CA VAL A 167 7.29 -7.28 -0.83
C VAL A 167 7.33 -8.21 -2.04
N ASP A 168 8.41 -8.16 -2.84
CA ASP A 168 8.62 -9.06 -3.98
C ASP A 168 8.64 -10.52 -3.55
N ASP A 169 9.42 -10.84 -2.52
CA ASP A 169 9.58 -12.20 -2.02
C ASP A 169 8.25 -12.76 -1.47
N GLU A 170 7.50 -11.96 -0.72
CA GLU A 170 6.22 -12.40 -0.13
C GLU A 170 5.14 -12.65 -1.20
N ILE A 171 5.01 -11.78 -2.21
CA ILE A 171 4.04 -11.98 -3.29
C ILE A 171 4.42 -13.22 -4.10
N SER A 172 5.69 -13.37 -4.46
CA SER A 172 6.19 -14.55 -5.17
C SER A 172 5.96 -15.84 -4.37
N ALA A 173 6.26 -15.83 -3.06
CA ALA A 173 5.95 -16.97 -2.19
C ALA A 173 4.47 -17.35 -2.22
N GLY A 174 3.57 -16.36 -2.20
CA GLY A 174 2.13 -16.57 -2.31
C GLY A 174 1.72 -17.19 -3.65
N ILE A 175 2.28 -16.70 -4.77
CA ILE A 175 2.06 -17.29 -6.11
C ILE A 175 2.50 -18.76 -6.12
N HIS A 176 3.70 -19.07 -5.61
CA HIS A 176 4.23 -20.42 -5.55
C HIS A 176 3.40 -21.34 -4.61
N GLU A 177 2.89 -20.82 -3.50
CA GLU A 177 1.93 -21.54 -2.65
C GLU A 177 0.63 -21.87 -3.40
N GLY A 178 0.11 -20.87 -4.16
CA GLY A 178 -1.06 -21.08 -5.02
C GLY A 178 -0.84 -22.16 -6.07
N VAL A 179 0.32 -22.18 -6.74
CA VAL A 179 0.67 -23.22 -7.72
C VAL A 179 0.78 -24.59 -7.07
N LYS A 180 1.28 -24.70 -5.83
CA LYS A 180 1.26 -25.99 -5.10
C LYS A 180 -0.17 -26.44 -4.79
N GLN A 181 -1.08 -25.52 -4.47
CA GLN A 181 -2.48 -25.83 -4.20
C GLN A 181 -3.25 -26.20 -5.49
N PHE A 182 -2.87 -25.63 -6.63
CA PHE A 182 -3.50 -25.84 -7.93
C PHE A 182 -2.48 -26.42 -8.94
N PRO A 183 -2.13 -27.73 -8.82
CA PRO A 183 -1.01 -28.35 -9.55
C PRO A 183 -1.22 -28.46 -11.06
N GLN A 184 -2.40 -28.15 -11.59
CA GLN A 184 -2.66 -27.99 -13.00
C GLN A 184 -1.96 -26.77 -13.62
N PHE A 185 -1.44 -25.84 -12.81
CA PHE A 185 -0.60 -24.73 -13.24
C PHE A 185 0.87 -25.02 -13.03
N LYS A 186 1.71 -24.52 -13.95
CA LYS A 186 3.16 -24.67 -13.87
C LYS A 186 3.84 -23.34 -14.25
N ILE A 187 4.66 -22.78 -13.35
CA ILE A 187 5.53 -21.65 -13.69
C ILE A 187 6.65 -22.18 -14.60
N VAL A 188 6.72 -21.70 -15.83
CA VAL A 188 7.69 -22.09 -16.85
C VAL A 188 8.72 -21.02 -17.15
N GLY A 189 8.56 -19.84 -16.56
CA GLY A 189 9.49 -18.72 -16.62
C GLY A 189 9.20 -17.71 -15.53
N SER A 190 10.25 -17.01 -15.12
CA SER A 190 10.15 -15.91 -14.15
C SER A 190 11.13 -14.82 -14.55
N VAL A 191 10.71 -13.57 -14.49
CA VAL A 191 11.54 -12.39 -14.77
C VAL A 191 11.27 -11.31 -13.75
N HIS A 192 12.23 -10.42 -13.51
CA HIS A 192 12.01 -9.20 -12.75
C HIS A 192 11.56 -8.07 -13.68
N GLY A 193 10.41 -7.47 -13.40
CA GLY A 193 9.84 -6.31 -14.05
C GLY A 193 10.03 -5.02 -13.25
N ASP A 194 10.54 -5.15 -12.01
CA ASP A 194 10.91 -4.06 -11.09
C ASP A 194 9.73 -3.08 -10.83
N TRP A 195 8.50 -3.58 -10.94
CA TRP A 195 7.27 -2.77 -10.90
C TRP A 195 7.29 -1.63 -11.93
N ALA A 196 7.97 -1.83 -13.08
CA ALA A 196 8.13 -0.86 -14.16
C ALA A 196 7.79 -1.50 -15.50
N GLN A 197 6.86 -0.90 -16.24
CA GLN A 197 6.33 -1.46 -17.49
C GLN A 197 7.37 -1.69 -18.57
N ASP A 198 8.28 -0.73 -18.76
CA ASP A 198 9.31 -0.82 -19.77
C ASP A 198 10.37 -1.88 -19.41
N VAL A 199 10.66 -2.10 -18.12
CA VAL A 199 11.52 -3.18 -17.64
C VAL A 199 10.83 -4.52 -17.88
N ALA A 200 9.57 -4.66 -17.47
CA ALA A 200 8.78 -5.86 -17.69
C ALA A 200 8.66 -6.21 -19.16
N GLN A 201 8.38 -5.22 -20.03
CA GLN A 201 8.29 -5.43 -21.47
C GLN A 201 9.58 -6.00 -22.06
N ARG A 202 10.75 -5.42 -21.71
CA ARG A 202 12.05 -5.91 -22.19
C ARG A 202 12.38 -7.30 -21.66
N ALA A 203 12.15 -7.54 -20.37
CA ALA A 203 12.43 -8.81 -19.73
C ALA A 203 11.57 -9.95 -20.30
N VAL A 204 10.26 -9.71 -20.46
CA VAL A 204 9.33 -10.66 -21.07
C VAL A 204 9.70 -10.92 -22.54
N ALA A 205 9.92 -9.86 -23.34
CA ALA A 205 10.29 -9.99 -24.75
C ALA A 205 11.57 -10.84 -24.93
N GLY A 206 12.55 -10.65 -24.04
CA GLY A 206 13.79 -11.43 -24.09
C GLY A 206 13.59 -12.91 -23.75
N LEU A 207 12.65 -13.24 -22.87
CA LEU A 207 12.40 -14.63 -22.45
C LEU A 207 11.42 -15.37 -23.38
N LEU A 208 10.45 -14.67 -23.98
CA LEU A 208 9.36 -15.27 -24.77
C LEU A 208 9.81 -16.28 -25.85
N PRO A 209 10.93 -16.07 -26.61
CA PRO A 209 11.35 -17.03 -27.64
C PRO A 209 11.67 -18.42 -27.10
N SER A 210 12.06 -18.54 -25.84
CA SER A 210 12.43 -19.80 -25.20
C SER A 210 11.27 -20.49 -24.47
N LEU A 211 10.12 -19.80 -24.34
CA LEU A 211 8.99 -20.30 -23.56
C LEU A 211 7.98 -21.06 -24.43
N PRO A 212 7.34 -22.11 -23.88
CA PRO A 212 6.17 -22.73 -24.50
C PRO A 212 5.00 -21.73 -24.56
N GLU A 213 3.85 -22.16 -25.01
CA GLU A 213 2.62 -21.38 -24.93
C GLU A 213 2.31 -21.05 -23.47
N ILE A 214 2.00 -19.78 -23.21
CA ILE A 214 1.69 -19.24 -21.87
C ILE A 214 0.18 -19.05 -21.77
N ALA A 215 -0.44 -19.69 -20.79
CA ALA A 215 -1.87 -19.56 -20.53
C ALA A 215 -2.19 -18.32 -19.70
N ALA A 216 -1.33 -17.97 -18.73
CA ALA A 216 -1.49 -16.76 -17.94
C ALA A 216 -0.15 -16.17 -17.48
N VAL A 217 -0.21 -14.88 -17.14
CA VAL A 217 0.89 -14.13 -16.51
C VAL A 217 0.42 -13.69 -15.13
N VAL A 218 1.19 -14.02 -14.10
CA VAL A 218 1.02 -13.54 -12.74
C VAL A 218 2.03 -12.43 -12.47
N THR A 219 1.57 -11.33 -11.84
CA THR A 219 2.38 -10.12 -11.68
C THR A 219 2.35 -9.63 -10.24
N GLN A 220 3.13 -8.61 -9.97
CA GLN A 220 3.12 -7.94 -8.66
C GLN A 220 2.53 -6.53 -8.73
N GLY A 221 1.99 -6.16 -9.88
CA GLY A 221 1.38 -4.86 -10.16
C GLY A 221 2.31 -3.88 -10.83
N GLY A 222 1.76 -3.18 -11.83
CA GLY A 222 2.48 -2.19 -12.60
C GLY A 222 3.31 -2.74 -13.77
N ASP A 223 3.21 -4.03 -14.05
CA ASP A 223 4.01 -4.74 -15.05
C ASP A 223 3.17 -5.32 -16.18
N GLY A 224 1.85 -5.45 -15.94
CA GLY A 224 0.94 -6.19 -16.80
C GLY A 224 0.83 -5.62 -18.21
N TYR A 225 0.81 -4.30 -18.36
CA TYR A 225 0.76 -3.67 -19.69
C TYR A 225 2.06 -3.87 -20.45
N GLY A 226 3.22 -3.82 -19.78
CA GLY A 226 4.52 -4.15 -20.39
C GLY A 226 4.56 -5.58 -20.91
N ALA A 227 4.03 -6.54 -20.15
CA ALA A 227 3.88 -7.92 -20.60
C ALA A 227 2.98 -8.02 -21.83
N ALA A 228 1.80 -7.37 -21.83
CA ALA A 228 0.89 -7.37 -22.97
C ALA A 228 1.58 -6.86 -24.23
N GLN A 229 2.31 -5.75 -24.16
CA GLN A 229 3.07 -5.19 -25.28
C GLN A 229 4.13 -6.17 -25.80
N ALA A 230 4.81 -6.92 -24.92
CA ALA A 230 5.78 -7.93 -25.33
C ALA A 230 5.12 -9.09 -26.12
N PHE A 231 3.95 -9.59 -25.65
CA PHE A 231 3.20 -10.62 -26.36
C PHE A 231 2.67 -10.13 -27.72
N GLU A 232 2.15 -8.89 -27.79
CA GLU A 232 1.69 -8.26 -29.03
C GLU A 232 2.83 -8.13 -30.04
N ALA A 233 3.98 -7.60 -29.64
CA ALA A 233 5.15 -7.44 -30.48
C ALA A 233 5.70 -8.78 -30.99
N ALA A 234 5.68 -9.82 -30.16
CA ALA A 234 6.08 -11.16 -30.52
C ALA A 234 5.04 -11.92 -31.35
N LYS A 235 3.85 -11.34 -31.58
CA LYS A 235 2.68 -11.96 -32.26
C LYS A 235 2.32 -13.32 -31.65
N ARG A 236 2.46 -13.44 -30.34
CA ARG A 236 2.06 -14.63 -29.59
C ARG A 236 0.61 -14.51 -29.11
N PRO A 237 -0.11 -15.63 -28.93
CA PRO A 237 -1.43 -15.61 -28.31
C PRO A 237 -1.41 -14.83 -26.99
N MET A 238 -2.40 -13.94 -26.80
CA MET A 238 -2.49 -13.11 -25.59
C MET A 238 -2.95 -13.98 -24.42
N PRO A 239 -2.14 -14.15 -23.36
CA PRO A 239 -2.53 -14.90 -22.17
C PRO A 239 -3.49 -14.09 -21.30
N THR A 240 -4.09 -14.71 -20.28
CA THR A 240 -4.73 -13.96 -19.19
C THR A 240 -3.64 -13.33 -18.32
N ILE A 241 -3.51 -12.00 -18.34
CA ILE A 241 -2.50 -11.27 -17.56
C ILE A 241 -3.20 -10.69 -16.33
N VAL A 242 -2.76 -11.07 -15.14
CA VAL A 242 -3.19 -10.39 -13.91
C VAL A 242 -2.57 -9.00 -13.89
N MET A 243 -3.42 -7.97 -13.81
CA MET A 243 -3.01 -6.56 -13.92
C MET A 243 -2.70 -5.97 -12.54
N GLY A 244 -1.90 -4.90 -12.54
CA GLY A 244 -1.83 -3.95 -11.44
C GLY A 244 -2.95 -2.92 -11.51
N ASN A 245 -2.76 -1.82 -10.81
CA ASN A 245 -3.77 -0.77 -10.69
C ASN A 245 -3.38 0.55 -11.39
N ARG A 246 -2.41 0.54 -12.31
CA ARG A 246 -2.05 1.72 -13.10
C ARG A 246 -3.10 2.00 -14.16
N GLU A 247 -3.31 3.26 -14.44
CA GLU A 247 -4.33 3.72 -15.37
C GLU A 247 -4.18 3.09 -16.75
N ASP A 248 -2.97 3.00 -17.28
CA ASP A 248 -2.68 2.42 -18.59
C ASP A 248 -2.91 0.89 -18.63
N GLU A 249 -2.64 0.16 -17.55
CA GLU A 249 -3.01 -1.25 -17.43
C GLU A 249 -4.53 -1.43 -17.48
N LEU A 250 -5.26 -0.61 -16.72
CA LEU A 250 -6.71 -0.66 -16.65
C LEU A 250 -7.37 -0.21 -17.98
N GLN A 251 -6.78 0.80 -18.66
CA GLN A 251 -7.23 1.24 -19.97
C GLN A 251 -7.00 0.18 -21.04
N TRP A 252 -5.83 -0.47 -21.03
CA TRP A 252 -5.56 -1.57 -21.95
C TRP A 252 -6.56 -2.71 -21.72
N TRP A 253 -6.80 -3.10 -20.46
CA TRP A 253 -7.78 -4.12 -20.13
C TRP A 253 -9.19 -3.74 -20.59
N LYS A 254 -9.64 -2.51 -20.32
CA LYS A 254 -10.94 -2.04 -20.81
C LYS A 254 -11.04 -2.14 -22.33
N LYS A 255 -10.02 -1.69 -23.04
CA LYS A 255 -9.97 -1.79 -24.51
C LYS A 255 -10.10 -3.23 -25.01
N GLN A 256 -9.39 -4.17 -24.38
CA GLN A 256 -9.48 -5.58 -24.76
C GLN A 256 -10.85 -6.19 -24.40
N LYS A 257 -11.39 -5.84 -23.22
CA LYS A 257 -12.74 -6.22 -22.80
C LYS A 257 -13.78 -5.79 -23.85
N ASP A 258 -13.73 -4.54 -24.27
CA ASP A 258 -14.70 -3.98 -25.22
C ASP A 258 -14.55 -4.59 -26.62
N ALA A 259 -13.32 -4.91 -27.04
CA ALA A 259 -13.02 -5.41 -28.38
C ALA A 259 -13.32 -6.92 -28.55
N ASN A 260 -13.05 -7.72 -27.54
CA ASN A 260 -13.05 -9.19 -27.66
C ASN A 260 -13.51 -9.94 -26.40
N GLY A 261 -14.03 -9.23 -25.39
CA GLY A 261 -14.50 -9.85 -24.15
C GLY A 261 -13.37 -10.32 -23.22
N TYR A 262 -12.15 -9.77 -23.36
CA TYR A 262 -11.02 -10.15 -22.50
C TYR A 262 -11.33 -9.95 -21.01
N GLU A 263 -11.10 -10.99 -20.24
CA GLU A 263 -11.36 -11.00 -18.82
C GLU A 263 -10.09 -11.25 -18.02
N THR A 264 -9.86 -10.43 -17.02
CA THR A 264 -8.79 -10.60 -16.02
C THR A 264 -9.20 -9.96 -14.71
N MET A 265 -8.29 -9.87 -13.78
CA MET A 265 -8.39 -9.08 -12.55
C MET A 265 -7.15 -8.22 -12.37
N SER A 266 -7.30 -7.18 -11.56
CA SER A 266 -6.20 -6.43 -10.98
C SER A 266 -6.14 -6.69 -9.48
N VAL A 267 -4.94 -6.84 -8.96
CA VAL A 267 -4.68 -6.91 -7.53
C VAL A 267 -3.43 -6.10 -7.20
N SER A 268 -3.54 -5.18 -6.24
CA SER A 268 -2.47 -4.27 -5.86
C SER A 268 -2.76 -3.63 -4.50
N ILE A 269 -1.89 -2.74 -4.07
CA ILE A 269 -2.10 -1.91 -2.89
C ILE A 269 -2.50 -0.51 -3.34
N ALA A 270 -3.48 0.10 -2.67
CA ALA A 270 -3.80 1.50 -2.89
C ALA A 270 -2.66 2.39 -2.35
N PRO A 271 -2.12 3.33 -3.15
CA PRO A 271 -1.08 4.25 -2.69
C PRO A 271 -1.45 5.07 -1.45
N GLY A 272 -2.73 5.35 -1.27
CA GLY A 272 -3.24 6.10 -0.12
C GLY A 272 -3.12 5.40 1.23
N VAL A 273 -2.59 4.17 1.30
CA VAL A 273 -2.19 3.53 2.56
C VAL A 273 -1.25 4.43 3.38
N SER A 274 -0.48 5.33 2.74
CA SER A 274 0.33 6.35 3.42
C SER A 274 -0.52 7.30 4.26
N THR A 275 -1.70 7.67 3.79
CA THR A 275 -2.62 8.55 4.52
C THR A 275 -3.24 7.84 5.73
N LEU A 276 -3.49 6.53 5.63
CA LEU A 276 -3.88 5.73 6.78
C LEU A 276 -2.77 5.73 7.84
N ALA A 277 -1.51 5.54 7.41
CA ALA A 277 -0.37 5.54 8.33
C ALA A 277 -0.18 6.89 9.02
N PHE A 278 -0.41 8.00 8.31
CA PHE A 278 -0.44 9.34 8.89
C PHE A 278 -1.51 9.47 9.98
N TRP A 279 -2.76 9.08 9.68
CA TRP A 279 -3.85 9.18 10.63
C TRP A 279 -3.70 8.23 11.82
N VAL A 280 -3.15 7.03 11.61
CA VAL A 280 -2.82 6.10 12.71
C VAL A 280 -1.75 6.71 13.62
N ALA A 281 -0.69 7.32 13.07
CA ALA A 281 0.32 8.01 13.85
C ALA A 281 -0.29 9.18 14.66
N GLN A 282 -1.14 9.98 14.04
CA GLN A 282 -1.86 11.07 14.70
C GLN A 282 -2.77 10.55 15.83
N GLN A 283 -3.50 9.45 15.63
CA GLN A 283 -4.35 8.88 16.67
C GLN A 283 -3.54 8.33 17.85
N ILE A 284 -2.36 7.76 17.60
CA ILE A 284 -1.46 7.33 18.68
C ILE A 284 -0.96 8.54 19.48
N LEU A 285 -0.58 9.62 18.78
CA LEU A 285 -0.17 10.88 19.44
C LEU A 285 -1.32 11.55 20.21
N ASP A 286 -2.58 11.32 19.79
CA ASP A 286 -3.81 11.75 20.47
C ASP A 286 -4.19 10.84 21.67
N GLY A 287 -3.33 9.90 22.05
CA GLY A 287 -3.53 9.01 23.18
C GLY A 287 -4.44 7.80 22.94
N GLN A 288 -4.83 7.54 21.68
CA GLN A 288 -5.68 6.40 21.36
C GLN A 288 -4.93 5.09 21.50
N GLN A 289 -5.61 4.07 22.00
CA GLN A 289 -5.07 2.71 22.08
C GLN A 289 -5.15 2.06 20.69
N VAL A 290 -3.99 1.72 20.12
CA VAL A 290 -3.88 1.12 18.80
C VAL A 290 -3.08 -0.17 18.90
N LYS A 291 -3.58 -1.28 18.34
CA LYS A 291 -2.81 -2.52 18.22
C LYS A 291 -1.57 -2.31 17.36
N LYS A 292 -0.47 -2.98 17.74
CA LYS A 292 0.81 -2.85 17.03
C LYS A 292 0.74 -3.30 15.57
N ASP A 293 -0.08 -4.28 15.27
CA ASP A 293 -0.25 -4.83 13.93
C ASP A 293 -1.67 -4.59 13.44
N LEU A 294 -1.80 -3.77 12.42
CA LEU A 294 -3.03 -3.53 11.67
C LEU A 294 -2.89 -4.19 10.30
N THR A 295 -3.92 -4.88 9.84
CA THR A 295 -3.97 -5.46 8.49
C THR A 295 -5.01 -4.71 7.67
N VAL A 296 -4.62 -4.30 6.46
CA VAL A 296 -5.51 -3.65 5.50
C VAL A 296 -5.68 -4.53 4.27
N PRO A 297 -6.87 -4.51 3.64
CA PRO A 297 -7.10 -5.25 2.41
C PRO A 297 -6.27 -4.67 1.26
N PHE A 298 -5.86 -5.52 0.33
CA PHE A 298 -5.36 -5.07 -0.96
C PHE A 298 -6.50 -4.62 -1.88
N LEU A 299 -6.21 -3.69 -2.79
CA LEU A 299 -7.15 -3.23 -3.79
C LEU A 299 -7.33 -4.30 -4.86
N ARG A 300 -8.57 -4.70 -5.08
CA ARG A 300 -8.96 -5.63 -6.14
C ARG A 300 -9.90 -4.94 -7.12
N ILE A 301 -9.55 -5.02 -8.40
CA ILE A 301 -10.39 -4.57 -9.50
C ILE A 301 -10.76 -5.79 -10.34
N ASP A 302 -12.04 -5.93 -10.65
CA ASP A 302 -12.59 -6.99 -11.48
C ASP A 302 -13.44 -6.40 -12.62
N GLN A 303 -14.07 -7.26 -13.40
CA GLN A 303 -14.91 -6.83 -14.54
C GLN A 303 -16.05 -5.89 -14.14
N ALA A 304 -16.57 -6.02 -12.92
CA ALA A 304 -17.73 -5.25 -12.47
C ALA A 304 -17.37 -3.82 -12.07
N ASN A 305 -16.19 -3.63 -11.44
CA ASN A 305 -15.77 -2.31 -10.92
C ASN A 305 -14.65 -1.63 -11.72
N LEU A 306 -14.20 -2.24 -12.85
CA LEU A 306 -13.14 -1.67 -13.70
C LEU A 306 -13.45 -0.24 -14.17
N GLU A 307 -14.67 0.00 -14.65
CA GLU A 307 -15.04 1.31 -15.19
C GLU A 307 -15.15 2.38 -14.10
N GLU A 308 -15.60 2.00 -12.90
CA GLU A 308 -15.65 2.91 -11.76
C GLU A 308 -14.25 3.34 -11.33
N ASN A 309 -13.33 2.38 -11.21
CA ASN A 309 -11.93 2.66 -10.89
C ASN A 309 -11.27 3.54 -11.97
N LEU A 310 -11.52 3.27 -13.25
CA LEU A 310 -11.00 4.11 -14.33
C LEU A 310 -11.51 5.55 -14.30
N LYS A 311 -12.78 5.79 -13.92
CA LYS A 311 -13.34 7.14 -13.82
C LYS A 311 -12.65 7.98 -12.75
N THR A 312 -12.17 7.36 -11.69
CA THR A 312 -11.52 8.04 -10.55
C THR A 312 -10.01 8.10 -10.68
N THR A 313 -9.42 7.30 -11.58
CA THR A 313 -7.97 7.26 -11.79
C THR A 313 -7.55 8.31 -12.80
N GLN A 314 -6.64 9.20 -12.40
CA GLN A 314 -6.09 10.22 -13.29
C GLN A 314 -5.24 9.58 -14.39
N LYS A 315 -5.17 10.22 -15.55
CA LYS A 315 -4.33 9.78 -16.67
C LYS A 315 -2.86 9.68 -16.25
N GLY A 316 -2.25 8.52 -16.51
CA GLY A 316 -0.89 8.20 -16.08
C GLY A 316 -0.74 7.95 -14.58
N GLY A 317 -1.85 7.96 -13.83
CA GLY A 317 -1.88 7.73 -12.40
C GLY A 317 -2.10 6.26 -12.02
N VAL A 318 -2.56 6.07 -10.80
CA VAL A 318 -2.77 4.77 -10.17
C VAL A 318 -4.13 4.79 -9.48
N ALA A 319 -4.95 3.75 -9.66
CA ALA A 319 -6.19 3.59 -8.91
C ALA A 319 -5.88 3.54 -7.41
N ASN A 320 -6.60 4.34 -6.64
CA ASN A 320 -6.23 4.69 -5.28
C ASN A 320 -7.44 4.73 -4.34
N VAL A 321 -7.16 4.53 -3.07
CA VAL A 321 -8.08 4.77 -1.96
C VAL A 321 -7.35 5.65 -0.95
N GLU A 322 -7.78 6.89 -0.78
CA GLU A 322 -7.28 7.77 0.27
C GLU A 322 -8.11 7.53 1.55
N TYR A 323 -7.42 7.43 2.66
CA TYR A 323 -8.05 7.22 3.97
C TYR A 323 -8.21 8.56 4.68
N SER A 324 -9.41 8.80 5.19
CA SER A 324 -9.70 9.91 6.10
C SER A 324 -9.38 9.55 7.55
N LEU A 325 -9.46 10.52 8.45
CA LEU A 325 -9.37 10.28 9.89
C LEU A 325 -10.44 9.28 10.37
N ASP A 326 -11.67 9.39 9.84
CA ASP A 326 -12.76 8.48 10.22
C ASP A 326 -12.52 7.05 9.73
N ASP A 327 -11.89 6.89 8.57
CA ASP A 327 -11.51 5.56 8.06
C ASP A 327 -10.40 4.95 8.92
N ALA A 328 -9.41 5.74 9.35
CA ALA A 328 -8.38 5.27 10.29
C ALA A 328 -9.00 4.84 11.63
N LYS A 329 -9.94 5.60 12.18
CA LYS A 329 -10.69 5.20 13.39
C LYS A 329 -11.44 3.88 13.22
N LYS A 330 -12.08 3.66 12.06
CA LYS A 330 -12.75 2.38 11.75
C LYS A 330 -11.75 1.22 11.68
N VAL A 331 -10.60 1.41 11.02
CA VAL A 331 -9.53 0.39 10.94
C VAL A 331 -9.01 0.07 12.34
N ILE A 332 -8.72 1.07 13.16
CA ILE A 332 -8.28 0.88 14.56
C ILE A 332 -9.32 0.10 15.37
N ALA A 333 -10.59 0.48 15.28
CA ALA A 333 -11.68 -0.17 16.01
C ALA A 333 -11.91 -1.63 15.55
N SER A 334 -11.81 -1.91 14.26
CA SER A 334 -12.00 -3.26 13.73
C SER A 334 -10.88 -4.24 14.10
N ALA A 335 -9.72 -3.72 14.51
CA ALA A 335 -8.59 -4.52 14.96
C ALA A 335 -8.65 -4.85 16.47
N GLN A 336 -9.47 -4.16 17.25
CA GLN A 336 -9.63 -4.40 18.71
C GLN A 336 -10.39 -5.68 18.97
#